data_321317a4794726ec7507b62dbd7dd7d3
#
_entry.id   321317a4794726ec7507b62dbd7dd7d3
#
_cell.length_a   1.000
_cell.length_b   1.000
_cell.length_c   1.000
_cell.angle_alpha   90.00
_cell.angle_beta   90.00
_cell.angle_gamma   90.00
#
_symmetry.space_group_name_H-M   'P 1'
#
loop_
_entity.id
_entity.type
_entity.pdbx_description
1 polymer ?
#
loop_
_entity_poly.entity_id
_entity_poly.type
_entity_poly.pdbx_seq_one_letter_code
_entity_poly.pdbx_strand_id
1 'polypeptide(L)'
;MSYNSLVEMAYASMSKPQAGSLFLRENNAWSEFTPPQILADIKSLAYALRELGVGPAFGVGIIAPSCPQWFIADLAIQTCQGWTVPLFPNLALATFRFECEDSNANILIVKNIPLLDQGLQADLENFKHVIAIENSGASENTLLWNDLLQRGQILCDIDGGVWFSAQVAKIKSNDVATIIYTSGSTGVPKGVEITHRNLLFHCQSAAILYPQIPGVSRFLSVLPVAHVFERMAIYFIISTSCSVYFADDPKNVGVCLNEVHPTIMSMVPRILERVYEKLMNAPAQVHGLRRLLLKFALRYANTHNPSKKHSHLQPIYDRLVYARFRENLGNSLEQVICGSSALNPRVQRFLQNIGLNAYEGYGLTECAPVLAAGCITCNRFGSVGPAFPGVELRIAENGEVQAKTPGLMKGYHNRPEETASCFTQDGWFRTGDRGRIDTDGFLTLTGRIKEMFKTSTGKYVSPAPIEEALCRHPLLEYAVVIAENRKFPMALLFLNHAAAETYLQKQAYDPNRALQSRHIRQRIERQVRRVNQKLNEWEKIRKWVLLIDTPTTESGLLTPTMKIRRHAIDEQYHDLIQKTYEP
;
A
#
# COMPACT_ATOMS: atom_id res chain seq x y z
N MET A 1 -11.87 -22.55 10.48
CA MET A 1 -13.32 -22.49 10.16
C MET A 1 -13.45 -21.91 8.76
N SER A 2 -14.22 -22.50 7.88
CA SER A 2 -14.46 -21.94 6.54
C SER A 2 -15.71 -21.05 6.63
N TYR A 3 -15.55 -19.76 6.44
CA TYR A 3 -16.65 -18.81 6.29
C TYR A 3 -17.06 -18.69 4.82
N ASN A 4 -18.33 -18.42 4.54
CA ASN A 4 -18.81 -18.15 3.19
C ASN A 4 -18.65 -16.68 2.78
N SER A 5 -18.58 -15.76 3.76
CA SER A 5 -18.46 -14.34 3.48
C SER A 5 -17.61 -13.60 4.51
N LEU A 6 -17.14 -12.42 4.15
CA LEU A 6 -16.47 -11.50 5.08
C LEU A 6 -17.42 -11.03 6.18
N VAL A 7 -18.72 -10.91 5.87
CA VAL A 7 -19.76 -10.55 6.84
C VAL A 7 -19.87 -11.64 7.90
N GLU A 8 -20.01 -12.90 7.49
CA GLU A 8 -20.06 -14.05 8.41
C GLU A 8 -18.78 -14.14 9.27
N MET A 9 -17.60 -13.98 8.66
CA MET A 9 -16.32 -13.97 9.35
C MET A 9 -16.24 -12.84 10.38
N ALA A 10 -16.65 -11.61 10.03
CA ALA A 10 -16.63 -10.47 10.94
C ALA A 10 -17.57 -10.69 12.14
N TYR A 11 -18.81 -11.14 11.90
CA TYR A 11 -19.76 -11.46 12.96
C TYR A 11 -19.22 -12.56 13.89
N ALA A 12 -18.72 -13.65 13.32
CA ALA A 12 -18.17 -14.75 14.11
C ALA A 12 -16.93 -14.35 14.93
N SER A 13 -16.09 -13.45 14.40
CA SER A 13 -14.87 -13.02 15.08
C SER A 13 -15.13 -11.94 16.14
N MET A 14 -16.01 -10.98 15.85
CA MET A 14 -16.36 -9.87 16.75
C MET A 14 -17.36 -10.27 17.85
N SER A 15 -18.08 -11.39 17.72
CA SER A 15 -18.96 -11.91 18.77
C SER A 15 -18.22 -12.70 19.87
N LYS A 16 -16.92 -12.90 19.73
CA LYS A 16 -16.13 -13.59 20.77
C LYS A 16 -15.88 -12.69 21.98
N PRO A 17 -15.84 -13.23 23.21
CA PRO A 17 -15.61 -12.42 24.42
C PRO A 17 -14.31 -11.61 24.40
N GLN A 18 -13.26 -12.10 23.72
CA GLN A 18 -11.97 -11.46 23.61
C GLN A 18 -11.80 -10.63 22.31
N ALA A 19 -12.90 -10.35 21.59
CA ALA A 19 -12.83 -9.60 20.35
C ALA A 19 -12.25 -8.20 20.57
N GLY A 20 -11.30 -7.81 19.72
CA GLY A 20 -10.71 -6.48 19.74
C GLY A 20 -11.64 -5.43 19.11
N SER A 21 -11.52 -4.20 19.60
CA SER A 21 -12.26 -3.04 19.12
C SER A 21 -11.56 -2.37 17.92
N LEU A 22 -12.30 -1.51 17.24
CA LEU A 22 -11.75 -0.56 16.27
C LEU A 22 -11.61 0.80 16.92
N PHE A 23 -10.46 1.46 16.73
CA PHE A 23 -10.18 2.76 17.33
C PHE A 23 -9.87 3.78 16.25
N LEU A 24 -10.42 4.98 16.36
CA LEU A 24 -10.16 6.10 15.48
C LEU A 24 -9.48 7.23 16.22
N ARG A 25 -8.37 7.75 15.69
CA ARG A 25 -7.71 8.94 16.22
C ARG A 25 -8.29 10.19 15.58
N GLU A 26 -8.87 11.06 16.38
CA GLU A 26 -9.35 12.38 15.96
C GLU A 26 -9.07 13.40 17.05
N ASN A 27 -8.67 14.61 16.69
CA ASN A 27 -8.39 15.70 17.62
C ASN A 27 -7.39 15.30 18.74
N ASN A 28 -6.38 14.49 18.41
CA ASN A 28 -5.37 13.94 19.32
C ASN A 28 -5.94 13.00 20.42
N ALA A 29 -7.11 12.43 20.23
CA ALA A 29 -7.72 11.44 21.12
C ALA A 29 -8.14 10.20 20.33
N TRP A 30 -8.23 9.05 21.03
CA TRP A 30 -8.71 7.80 20.47
C TRP A 30 -10.16 7.55 20.87
N SER A 31 -11.04 7.40 19.89
CA SER A 31 -12.43 6.98 20.09
C SER A 31 -12.55 5.49 19.83
N GLU A 32 -13.15 4.76 20.77
CA GLU A 32 -13.36 3.32 20.66
C GLU A 32 -14.71 3.01 20.03
N PHE A 33 -14.70 2.09 19.07
CA PHE A 33 -15.87 1.44 18.49
C PHE A 33 -15.84 -0.02 18.94
N THR A 34 -16.70 -0.35 19.89
CA THR A 34 -16.74 -1.70 20.47
C THR A 34 -17.33 -2.72 19.49
N PRO A 35 -16.94 -4.01 19.57
CA PRO A 35 -17.48 -5.04 18.69
C PRO A 35 -19.01 -5.09 18.66
N PRO A 36 -19.76 -5.04 19.79
CA PRO A 36 -21.20 -5.01 19.75
C PRO A 36 -21.77 -3.81 19.00
N GLN A 37 -21.17 -2.61 19.17
CA GLN A 37 -21.57 -1.39 18.45
C GLN A 37 -21.34 -1.54 16.95
N ILE A 38 -20.16 -2.01 16.53
CA ILE A 38 -19.82 -2.23 15.11
C ILE A 38 -20.81 -3.19 14.47
N LEU A 39 -21.14 -4.31 15.13
CA LEU A 39 -22.08 -5.31 14.62
C LEU A 39 -23.52 -4.75 14.51
N ALA A 40 -23.92 -3.92 15.48
CA ALA A 40 -25.22 -3.22 15.44
C ALA A 40 -25.26 -2.20 14.29
N ASP A 41 -24.20 -1.40 14.12
CA ASP A 41 -24.10 -0.39 13.07
C ASP A 41 -24.10 -1.01 11.66
N ILE A 42 -23.37 -2.12 11.46
CA ILE A 42 -23.39 -2.89 10.19
C ILE A 42 -24.83 -3.32 9.87
N LYS A 43 -25.53 -3.86 10.85
CA LYS A 43 -26.89 -4.33 10.70
C LYS A 43 -27.83 -3.18 10.36
N SER A 44 -27.79 -2.10 11.14
CA SER A 44 -28.62 -0.92 10.92
C SER A 44 -28.36 -0.28 9.56
N LEU A 45 -27.09 -0.08 9.19
CA LEU A 45 -26.74 0.49 7.89
C LEU A 45 -27.19 -0.40 6.73
N ALA A 46 -27.10 -1.73 6.86
CA ALA A 46 -27.58 -2.64 5.83
C ALA A 46 -29.10 -2.49 5.57
N TYR A 47 -29.90 -2.33 6.61
CA TYR A 47 -31.34 -2.04 6.45
C TYR A 47 -31.59 -0.71 5.75
N ALA A 48 -30.86 0.34 6.12
CA ALA A 48 -30.99 1.65 5.48
C ALA A 48 -30.55 1.60 3.99
N LEU A 49 -29.43 0.96 3.69
CA LEU A 49 -28.95 0.80 2.32
C LEU A 49 -29.92 -0.02 1.45
N ARG A 50 -30.54 -1.06 1.99
CA ARG A 50 -31.61 -1.79 1.32
C ARG A 50 -32.79 -0.87 0.96
N GLU A 51 -33.22 -0.01 1.89
CA GLU A 51 -34.31 0.97 1.63
C GLU A 51 -33.94 1.95 0.51
N LEU A 52 -32.63 2.32 0.40
CA LEU A 52 -32.12 3.14 -0.70
C LEU A 52 -31.97 2.37 -2.02
N GLY A 53 -32.21 1.06 -2.02
CA GLY A 53 -32.21 0.20 -3.20
C GLY A 53 -30.91 -0.54 -3.47
N VAL A 54 -29.97 -0.58 -2.52
CA VAL A 54 -28.75 -1.39 -2.66
C VAL A 54 -29.12 -2.87 -2.68
N GLY A 55 -28.61 -3.60 -3.65
CA GLY A 55 -28.86 -5.02 -3.87
C GLY A 55 -27.84 -5.65 -4.82
N PRO A 56 -28.10 -6.86 -5.33
CA PRO A 56 -27.21 -7.54 -6.28
C PRO A 56 -26.89 -6.68 -7.50
N ALA A 57 -25.65 -6.72 -7.94
CA ALA A 57 -25.12 -5.94 -9.07
C ALA A 57 -25.19 -4.41 -8.89
N PHE A 58 -25.21 -3.94 -7.64
CA PHE A 58 -25.24 -2.52 -7.29
C PHE A 58 -23.91 -2.10 -6.66
N GLY A 59 -23.27 -1.09 -7.26
CA GLY A 59 -22.04 -0.50 -6.71
C GLY A 59 -22.34 0.62 -5.71
N VAL A 60 -21.58 0.67 -4.63
CA VAL A 60 -21.57 1.81 -3.70
C VAL A 60 -20.16 2.34 -3.61
N GLY A 61 -19.94 3.59 -4.04
CA GLY A 61 -18.66 4.27 -3.94
C GLY A 61 -18.36 4.68 -2.49
N ILE A 62 -17.12 4.52 -2.05
CA ILE A 62 -16.65 5.03 -0.75
C ILE A 62 -15.43 5.92 -0.96
N ILE A 63 -15.54 7.21 -0.60
CA ILE A 63 -14.44 8.17 -0.50
C ILE A 63 -14.29 8.59 0.96
N ALA A 64 -13.52 7.84 1.71
CA ALA A 64 -13.21 8.16 3.09
C ALA A 64 -11.80 7.69 3.45
N PRO A 65 -11.10 8.36 4.39
CA PRO A 65 -9.88 7.83 4.97
C PRO A 65 -10.15 6.52 5.70
N SER A 66 -9.09 5.83 6.07
CA SER A 66 -9.19 4.61 6.88
C SER A 66 -9.84 4.92 8.23
N CYS A 67 -11.01 4.35 8.49
CA CYS A 67 -11.79 4.57 9.71
C CYS A 67 -12.74 3.39 9.97
N PRO A 68 -13.29 3.22 11.19
CA PRO A 68 -14.27 2.18 11.49
C PRO A 68 -15.51 2.22 10.60
N GLN A 69 -16.02 3.42 10.30
CA GLN A 69 -17.20 3.62 9.47
C GLN A 69 -17.01 3.09 8.04
N TRP A 70 -15.77 3.13 7.53
CA TRP A 70 -15.43 2.55 6.24
C TRP A 70 -15.72 1.03 6.22
N PHE A 71 -15.34 0.31 7.28
CA PHE A 71 -15.59 -1.13 7.41
C PHE A 71 -17.04 -1.47 7.70
N ILE A 72 -17.71 -0.63 8.49
CA ILE A 72 -19.15 -0.75 8.73
C ILE A 72 -19.91 -0.63 7.39
N ALA A 73 -19.57 0.39 6.57
CA ALA A 73 -20.15 0.57 5.25
C ALA A 73 -19.88 -0.62 4.33
N ASP A 74 -18.60 -1.05 4.27
CA ASP A 74 -18.17 -2.15 3.43
C ASP A 74 -18.97 -3.43 3.71
N LEU A 75 -19.09 -3.83 4.98
CA LEU A 75 -19.83 -5.03 5.38
C LEU A 75 -21.36 -4.87 5.23
N ALA A 76 -21.90 -3.66 5.43
CA ALA A 76 -23.31 -3.38 5.22
C ALA A 76 -23.70 -3.47 3.73
N ILE A 77 -22.87 -2.94 2.83
CA ILE A 77 -23.03 -3.06 1.37
C ILE A 77 -23.03 -4.53 0.96
N GLN A 78 -22.05 -5.29 1.43
CA GLN A 78 -21.91 -6.72 1.14
C GLN A 78 -23.09 -7.53 1.69
N THR A 79 -23.66 -7.13 2.83
CA THR A 79 -24.89 -7.76 3.37
C THR A 79 -26.06 -7.60 2.42
N CYS A 80 -26.16 -6.48 1.73
CA CYS A 80 -27.16 -6.25 0.68
C CYS A 80 -26.83 -6.98 -0.65
N GLN A 81 -25.75 -7.74 -0.72
CA GLN A 81 -25.22 -8.35 -1.95
C GLN A 81 -24.77 -7.32 -3.01
N GLY A 82 -24.56 -6.06 -2.62
CA GLY A 82 -23.89 -5.03 -3.40
C GLY A 82 -22.37 -5.22 -3.34
N TRP A 83 -21.65 -4.49 -4.19
CA TRP A 83 -20.18 -4.43 -4.10
C TRP A 83 -19.69 -3.04 -3.73
N THR A 84 -18.66 -3.01 -2.91
CA THR A 84 -17.99 -1.77 -2.54
C THR A 84 -17.02 -1.34 -3.64
N VAL A 85 -17.06 -0.05 -3.99
CA VAL A 85 -16.12 0.58 -4.93
C VAL A 85 -15.27 1.58 -4.15
N PRO A 86 -14.04 1.20 -3.74
CA PRO A 86 -13.13 2.10 -3.05
C PRO A 86 -12.61 3.16 -4.02
N LEU A 87 -12.82 4.42 -3.71
CA LEU A 87 -12.41 5.56 -4.54
C LEU A 87 -11.39 6.42 -3.78
N PHE A 88 -10.44 7.00 -4.52
CA PHE A 88 -9.45 7.91 -3.93
C PHE A 88 -9.95 9.36 -4.03
N PRO A 89 -9.74 10.18 -2.99
CA PRO A 89 -10.24 11.57 -2.97
C PRO A 89 -9.56 12.50 -3.98
N ASN A 90 -8.40 12.11 -4.53
CA ASN A 90 -7.60 12.84 -5.48
C ASN A 90 -7.63 12.24 -6.90
N LEU A 91 -8.70 11.54 -7.26
CA LEU A 91 -8.93 11.08 -8.62
C LEU A 91 -9.23 12.26 -9.54
N ALA A 92 -8.69 12.23 -10.76
CA ALA A 92 -9.15 13.14 -11.81
C ALA A 92 -10.64 12.90 -12.10
N LEU A 93 -11.41 13.96 -12.29
CA LEU A 93 -12.87 13.89 -12.46
C LEU A 93 -13.31 12.89 -13.54
N ALA A 94 -12.61 12.86 -14.67
CA ALA A 94 -12.91 11.90 -15.74
C ALA A 94 -12.71 10.43 -15.31
N THR A 95 -11.69 10.16 -14.50
CA THR A 95 -11.42 8.84 -13.95
C THR A 95 -12.48 8.46 -12.91
N PHE A 96 -12.83 9.39 -12.03
CA PHE A 96 -13.87 9.20 -11.02
C PHE A 96 -15.22 8.85 -11.66
N ARG A 97 -15.66 9.63 -12.65
CA ARG A 97 -16.91 9.35 -13.41
C ARG A 97 -16.88 7.98 -14.05
N PHE A 98 -15.76 7.67 -14.75
CA PHE A 98 -15.60 6.37 -15.38
C PHE A 98 -15.72 5.21 -14.38
N GLU A 99 -15.04 5.30 -13.22
CA GLU A 99 -15.04 4.24 -12.21
C GLU A 99 -16.44 4.05 -11.61
N CYS A 100 -17.19 5.15 -11.38
CA CYS A 100 -18.55 5.10 -10.87
C CYS A 100 -19.55 4.53 -11.91
N GLU A 101 -19.45 4.96 -13.17
CA GLU A 101 -20.34 4.48 -14.24
C GLU A 101 -20.09 3.00 -14.56
N ASP A 102 -18.82 2.61 -14.75
CA ASP A 102 -18.45 1.22 -15.07
C ASP A 102 -18.85 0.25 -13.95
N SER A 103 -18.77 0.67 -12.69
CA SER A 103 -19.13 -0.14 -11.52
C SER A 103 -20.60 -0.04 -11.10
N ASN A 104 -21.43 0.71 -11.82
CA ASN A 104 -22.83 1.01 -11.44
C ASN A 104 -22.95 1.59 -10.02
N ALA A 105 -22.02 2.47 -9.63
CA ALA A 105 -22.00 3.11 -8.32
C ALA A 105 -22.87 4.37 -8.32
N ASN A 106 -24.15 4.23 -7.95
CA ASN A 106 -25.13 5.32 -7.93
C ASN A 106 -25.32 5.93 -6.52
N ILE A 107 -24.69 5.36 -5.51
CA ILE A 107 -24.63 5.86 -4.14
C ILE A 107 -23.19 6.10 -3.80
N LEU A 108 -22.90 7.25 -3.17
CA LEU A 108 -21.58 7.63 -2.73
C LEU A 108 -21.56 7.86 -1.22
N ILE A 109 -20.65 7.21 -0.51
CA ILE A 109 -20.37 7.45 0.91
C ILE A 109 -19.11 8.26 1.01
N VAL A 110 -19.15 9.42 1.67
CA VAL A 110 -18.02 10.33 1.85
C VAL A 110 -17.78 10.60 3.34
N LYS A 111 -16.53 10.89 3.74
CA LYS A 111 -16.28 11.33 5.12
C LYS A 111 -17.01 12.65 5.39
N ASN A 112 -16.70 13.67 4.61
CA ASN A 112 -17.44 14.94 4.55
C ASN A 112 -17.20 15.59 3.17
N ILE A 113 -18.06 16.53 2.78
CA ILE A 113 -18.01 17.15 1.47
C ILE A 113 -16.78 18.06 1.27
N PRO A 114 -16.35 18.89 2.26
CA PRO A 114 -15.18 19.76 2.12
C PRO A 114 -13.86 19.05 1.85
N LEU A 115 -13.74 17.75 2.14
CA LEU A 115 -12.53 16.97 1.83
C LEU A 115 -12.41 16.57 0.36
N LEU A 116 -13.50 16.67 -0.41
CA LEU A 116 -13.50 16.43 -1.85
C LEU A 116 -12.96 17.68 -2.57
N ASP A 117 -12.26 17.49 -3.67
CA ASP A 117 -11.92 18.63 -4.50
C ASP A 117 -13.17 19.27 -5.15
N GLN A 118 -13.04 20.51 -5.64
CA GLN A 118 -14.18 21.26 -6.16
C GLN A 118 -14.85 20.59 -7.36
N GLY A 119 -14.08 19.88 -8.19
CA GLY A 119 -14.62 19.15 -9.33
C GLY A 119 -15.50 17.98 -8.91
N LEU A 120 -15.05 17.22 -7.90
CA LEU A 120 -15.85 16.12 -7.33
C LEU A 120 -17.08 16.63 -6.58
N GLN A 121 -16.96 17.75 -5.84
CA GLN A 121 -18.12 18.37 -5.17
C GLN A 121 -19.23 18.75 -6.16
N ALA A 122 -18.87 19.33 -7.31
CA ALA A 122 -19.81 19.68 -8.36
C ALA A 122 -20.48 18.47 -9.01
N ASP A 123 -19.85 17.30 -8.97
CA ASP A 123 -20.34 16.07 -9.57
C ASP A 123 -21.29 15.26 -8.65
N LEU A 124 -21.40 15.65 -7.37
CA LEU A 124 -22.24 14.94 -6.39
C LEU A 124 -23.72 14.90 -6.75
N GLU A 125 -24.22 15.89 -7.48
CA GLU A 125 -25.60 15.95 -7.96
C GLU A 125 -25.98 14.84 -8.95
N ASN A 126 -24.99 14.18 -9.55
CA ASN A 126 -25.19 13.04 -10.46
C ASN A 126 -25.44 11.72 -9.71
N PHE A 127 -25.24 11.69 -8.40
CA PHE A 127 -25.51 10.51 -7.59
C PHE A 127 -26.97 10.50 -7.10
N LYS A 128 -27.56 9.30 -7.09
CA LYS A 128 -28.90 9.11 -6.55
C LYS A 128 -28.96 9.49 -5.07
N HIS A 129 -27.93 9.14 -4.30
CA HIS A 129 -27.76 9.49 -2.90
C HIS A 129 -26.30 9.72 -2.57
N VAL A 130 -26.05 10.76 -1.78
CA VAL A 130 -24.75 11.02 -1.14
C VAL A 130 -24.91 10.87 0.35
N ILE A 131 -24.11 10.05 0.99
CA ILE A 131 -24.13 9.77 2.43
C ILE A 131 -22.87 10.38 3.04
N ALA A 132 -23.02 11.34 3.95
CA ALA A 132 -21.91 11.95 4.68
C ALA A 132 -21.77 11.33 6.08
N ILE A 133 -20.55 10.84 6.40
CA ILE A 133 -20.22 10.31 7.72
C ILE A 133 -20.23 11.45 8.75
N GLU A 134 -19.68 12.61 8.37
CA GLU A 134 -19.66 13.83 9.18
C GLU A 134 -20.56 14.90 8.57
N ASN A 135 -21.29 15.64 9.41
CA ASN A 135 -22.24 16.66 8.97
C ASN A 135 -21.59 17.98 8.50
N SER A 136 -20.34 17.96 8.03
CA SER A 136 -19.68 19.16 7.53
C SER A 136 -19.90 19.34 6.04
N GLY A 137 -20.47 20.49 5.64
CA GLY A 137 -20.73 20.83 4.24
C GLY A 137 -21.87 20.04 3.59
N ALA A 138 -22.68 19.32 4.36
CA ALA A 138 -23.86 18.60 3.86
C ALA A 138 -24.90 19.58 3.29
N SER A 139 -25.43 19.30 2.11
CA SER A 139 -26.58 19.98 1.50
C SER A 139 -27.90 19.36 1.99
N GLU A 140 -29.03 20.00 1.72
CA GLU A 140 -30.36 19.45 2.05
C GLU A 140 -30.62 18.06 1.42
N ASN A 141 -29.95 17.73 0.33
CA ASN A 141 -30.06 16.44 -0.36
C ASN A 141 -29.03 15.38 0.12
N THR A 142 -28.17 15.72 1.09
CA THR A 142 -27.17 14.80 1.63
C THR A 142 -27.76 14.02 2.81
N LEU A 143 -27.71 12.69 2.73
CA LEU A 143 -28.11 11.83 3.82
C LEU A 143 -27.00 11.77 4.89
N LEU A 144 -27.38 11.92 6.16
CA LEU A 144 -26.43 11.85 7.25
C LEU A 144 -26.29 10.42 7.77
N TRP A 145 -25.05 10.01 8.05
CA TRP A 145 -24.71 8.68 8.55
C TRP A 145 -25.54 8.28 9.78
N ASN A 146 -25.60 9.15 10.78
CA ASN A 146 -26.31 8.86 12.02
C ASN A 146 -27.83 8.72 11.82
N ASP A 147 -28.42 9.50 10.92
CA ASP A 147 -29.84 9.40 10.60
C ASP A 147 -30.16 8.08 9.90
N LEU A 148 -29.24 7.63 9.02
CA LEU A 148 -29.38 6.32 8.38
C LEU A 148 -29.23 5.17 9.36
N LEU A 149 -28.30 5.26 10.34
CA LEU A 149 -28.19 4.25 11.40
C LEU A 149 -29.49 4.18 12.23
N GLN A 150 -30.05 5.32 12.64
CA GLN A 150 -31.33 5.36 13.36
C GLN A 150 -32.48 4.77 12.54
N ARG A 151 -32.57 5.18 11.27
CA ARG A 151 -33.59 4.66 10.34
C ARG A 151 -33.49 3.15 10.17
N GLY A 152 -32.27 2.66 9.95
CA GLY A 152 -32.01 1.24 9.79
C GLY A 152 -32.27 0.44 11.06
N GLN A 153 -31.98 1.00 12.25
CA GLN A 153 -32.33 0.37 13.52
C GLN A 153 -33.84 0.18 13.67
N ILE A 154 -34.63 1.21 13.36
CA ILE A 154 -36.11 1.12 13.38
C ILE A 154 -36.59 0.01 12.43
N LEU A 155 -36.06 -0.05 11.21
CA LEU A 155 -36.40 -1.10 10.24
C LEU A 155 -36.03 -2.50 10.73
N CYS A 156 -34.88 -2.62 11.37
CA CYS A 156 -34.38 -3.86 11.98
C CYS A 156 -35.31 -4.32 13.12
N ASP A 157 -35.74 -3.40 13.97
CA ASP A 157 -36.62 -3.70 15.11
C ASP A 157 -38.01 -4.17 14.67
N ILE A 158 -38.52 -3.63 13.56
CA ILE A 158 -39.82 -4.01 12.97
C ILE A 158 -39.83 -5.49 12.53
N ASP A 159 -38.73 -5.99 11.94
CA ASP A 159 -38.65 -7.39 11.47
C ASP A 159 -37.84 -8.31 12.40
N GLY A 160 -37.37 -7.82 13.53
CA GLY A 160 -36.59 -8.57 14.49
C GLY A 160 -35.22 -9.04 13.97
N GLY A 161 -34.71 -8.42 12.89
CA GLY A 161 -33.44 -8.78 12.28
C GLY A 161 -33.48 -10.03 11.37
N VAL A 162 -34.69 -10.49 11.04
CA VAL A 162 -34.89 -11.70 10.21
C VAL A 162 -34.33 -11.53 8.81
N TRP A 163 -34.58 -10.37 8.18
CA TRP A 163 -34.05 -10.08 6.85
C TRP A 163 -32.52 -10.11 6.83
N PHE A 164 -31.85 -9.47 7.80
CA PHE A 164 -30.40 -9.43 7.86
C PHE A 164 -29.81 -10.85 7.92
N SER A 165 -30.31 -11.66 8.83
CA SER A 165 -29.85 -13.05 9.00
C SER A 165 -30.06 -13.87 7.73
N ALA A 166 -31.20 -13.69 7.06
CA ALA A 166 -31.50 -14.35 5.79
C ALA A 166 -30.58 -13.88 4.65
N GLN A 167 -30.19 -12.59 4.63
CA GLN A 167 -29.26 -12.10 3.61
C GLN A 167 -27.84 -12.62 3.83
N VAL A 168 -27.33 -12.58 5.06
CA VAL A 168 -26.00 -13.13 5.38
C VAL A 168 -25.89 -14.60 4.96
N ALA A 169 -26.94 -15.39 5.19
CA ALA A 169 -27.00 -16.80 4.80
C ALA A 169 -27.05 -17.03 3.27
N LYS A 170 -27.48 -16.05 2.48
CA LYS A 170 -27.54 -16.13 1.02
C LYS A 170 -26.21 -15.82 0.34
N ILE A 171 -25.31 -15.06 0.98
CA ILE A 171 -24.03 -14.68 0.41
C ILE A 171 -23.18 -15.92 0.16
N LYS A 172 -22.69 -16.06 -1.06
CA LYS A 172 -21.80 -17.15 -1.48
C LYS A 172 -20.36 -16.69 -1.53
N SER A 173 -19.45 -17.58 -1.28
CA SER A 173 -18.01 -17.26 -1.28
C SER A 173 -17.49 -16.71 -2.63
N ASN A 174 -18.14 -17.05 -3.74
CA ASN A 174 -17.79 -16.56 -5.08
C ASN A 174 -18.54 -15.28 -5.48
N ASP A 175 -19.40 -14.73 -4.63
CA ASP A 175 -20.02 -13.43 -4.88
C ASP A 175 -18.96 -12.33 -4.81
N VAL A 176 -19.12 -11.31 -5.66
CA VAL A 176 -18.21 -10.16 -5.69
C VAL A 176 -18.43 -9.32 -4.44
N ALA A 177 -17.40 -9.13 -3.64
CA ALA A 177 -17.42 -8.28 -2.46
C ALA A 177 -17.04 -6.83 -2.81
N THR A 178 -16.18 -6.65 -3.81
CA THR A 178 -15.66 -5.33 -4.18
C THR A 178 -15.13 -5.32 -5.61
N ILE A 179 -15.19 -4.13 -6.23
CA ILE A 179 -14.53 -3.83 -7.48
C ILE A 179 -13.48 -2.76 -7.20
N ILE A 180 -12.20 -3.08 -7.41
CA ILE A 180 -11.08 -2.16 -7.18
C ILE A 180 -10.45 -1.78 -8.50
N TYR A 181 -10.43 -0.49 -8.81
CA TYR A 181 -9.85 0.01 -10.05
C TYR A 181 -8.33 0.12 -9.96
N THR A 182 -7.67 -0.35 -11.01
CA THR A 182 -6.22 -0.25 -11.19
C THR A 182 -5.90 0.53 -12.44
N SER A 183 -4.82 1.31 -12.42
CA SER A 183 -4.34 2.01 -13.61
C SER A 183 -3.84 1.00 -14.64
N GLY A 184 -4.63 0.75 -15.67
CA GLY A 184 -4.24 -0.12 -16.79
C GLY A 184 -3.03 0.44 -17.56
N SER A 185 -2.23 -0.44 -18.15
CA SER A 185 -1.11 -0.06 -19.03
C SER A 185 -1.58 0.73 -20.28
N THR A 186 -2.86 0.70 -20.60
CA THR A 186 -3.52 1.41 -21.69
C THR A 186 -4.04 2.79 -21.31
N GLY A 187 -3.88 3.21 -20.05
CA GLY A 187 -4.38 4.49 -19.52
C GLY A 187 -5.83 4.45 -19.04
N VAL A 188 -6.66 3.52 -19.49
CA VAL A 188 -8.02 3.34 -18.99
C VAL A 188 -8.00 2.44 -17.76
N PRO A 189 -8.60 2.84 -16.61
CA PRO A 189 -8.69 2.01 -15.43
C PRO A 189 -9.43 0.70 -15.68
N LYS A 190 -9.04 -0.35 -14.94
CA LYS A 190 -9.69 -1.67 -14.99
C LYS A 190 -10.22 -2.03 -13.62
N GLY A 191 -11.52 -2.30 -13.52
CA GLY A 191 -12.16 -2.78 -12.30
C GLY A 191 -11.84 -4.25 -12.05
N VAL A 192 -11.13 -4.54 -10.97
CA VAL A 192 -10.79 -5.90 -10.54
C VAL A 192 -11.90 -6.43 -9.64
N GLU A 193 -12.62 -7.47 -10.07
CA GLU A 193 -13.65 -8.13 -9.28
C GLU A 193 -13.01 -9.08 -8.26
N ILE A 194 -13.12 -8.73 -6.98
CA ILE A 194 -12.62 -9.53 -5.86
C ILE A 194 -13.80 -10.12 -5.11
N THR A 195 -13.79 -11.46 -4.94
CA THR A 195 -14.84 -12.20 -4.24
C THR A 195 -14.56 -12.31 -2.74
N HIS A 196 -15.57 -12.68 -1.96
CA HIS A 196 -15.41 -13.03 -0.55
C HIS A 196 -14.35 -14.12 -0.37
N ARG A 197 -14.35 -15.15 -1.22
CA ARG A 197 -13.38 -16.25 -1.18
C ARG A 197 -11.94 -15.76 -1.30
N ASN A 198 -11.68 -14.79 -2.18
CA ASN A 198 -10.33 -14.29 -2.42
C ASN A 198 -9.75 -13.65 -1.15
N LEU A 199 -10.53 -12.77 -0.49
CA LEU A 199 -10.08 -12.09 0.73
C LEU A 199 -10.03 -13.05 1.93
N LEU A 200 -11.02 -13.93 2.10
CA LEU A 200 -11.03 -14.94 3.16
C LEU A 200 -9.83 -15.88 3.07
N PHE A 201 -9.45 -16.32 1.86
CA PHE A 201 -8.25 -17.12 1.63
C PHE A 201 -7.00 -16.41 2.17
N HIS A 202 -6.83 -15.10 1.86
CA HIS A 202 -5.69 -14.34 2.34
C HIS A 202 -5.70 -14.12 3.84
N CYS A 203 -6.86 -13.88 4.45
CA CYS A 203 -6.97 -13.80 5.92
C CYS A 203 -6.51 -15.09 6.60
N GLN A 204 -6.93 -16.26 6.09
CA GLN A 204 -6.54 -17.57 6.62
C GLN A 204 -5.04 -17.84 6.45
N SER A 205 -4.51 -17.56 5.26
CA SER A 205 -3.10 -17.73 4.94
C SER A 205 -2.20 -16.77 5.74
N ALA A 206 -2.63 -15.53 5.94
CA ALA A 206 -1.94 -14.56 6.79
C ALA A 206 -1.92 -15.00 8.26
N ALA A 207 -3.00 -15.59 8.77
CA ALA A 207 -3.05 -16.11 10.14
C ALA A 207 -2.07 -17.27 10.40
N ILE A 208 -1.74 -18.04 9.36
CA ILE A 208 -0.69 -19.08 9.44
C ILE A 208 0.70 -18.45 9.47
N LEU A 209 0.95 -17.44 8.64
CA LEU A 209 2.27 -16.85 8.47
C LEU A 209 2.61 -15.83 9.55
N TYR A 210 1.60 -15.11 10.04
CA TYR A 210 1.70 -14.04 11.04
C TYR A 210 0.70 -14.28 12.18
N PRO A 211 0.91 -15.31 13.03
CA PRO A 211 -0.02 -15.62 14.11
C PRO A 211 -0.19 -14.44 15.06
N GLN A 212 -1.44 -14.14 15.41
CA GLN A 212 -1.81 -13.06 16.32
C GLN A 212 -2.47 -13.62 17.58
N ILE A 213 -2.37 -12.90 18.69
CA ILE A 213 -2.98 -13.27 19.96
C ILE A 213 -4.30 -12.52 20.12
N PRO A 214 -5.46 -13.22 20.10
CA PRO A 214 -6.78 -12.57 20.22
C PRO A 214 -6.89 -11.67 21.45
N GLY A 215 -7.44 -10.48 21.28
CA GLY A 215 -7.60 -9.47 22.35
C GLY A 215 -6.31 -8.81 22.84
N VAL A 216 -5.13 -9.27 22.38
CA VAL A 216 -3.82 -8.74 22.82
C VAL A 216 -3.11 -8.02 21.69
N SER A 217 -3.02 -8.65 20.50
CA SER A 217 -2.35 -8.05 19.37
C SER A 217 -3.07 -6.78 18.88
N ARG A 218 -2.27 -5.76 18.54
CA ARG A 218 -2.74 -4.44 18.11
C ARG A 218 -2.16 -4.10 16.75
N PHE A 219 -3.03 -3.77 15.82
CA PHE A 219 -2.64 -3.32 14.48
C PHE A 219 -2.82 -1.81 14.38
N LEU A 220 -1.79 -1.09 13.97
CA LEU A 220 -1.88 0.33 13.62
C LEU A 220 -1.98 0.49 12.11
N SER A 221 -3.13 0.97 11.64
CA SER A 221 -3.43 1.26 10.25
C SER A 221 -3.02 2.69 9.90
N VAL A 222 -2.14 2.83 8.89
CA VAL A 222 -1.64 4.12 8.40
C VAL A 222 -1.70 4.23 6.88
N LEU A 223 -2.05 3.14 6.19
CA LEU A 223 -2.19 3.11 4.74
C LEU A 223 -3.66 3.29 4.33
N PRO A 224 -3.92 3.76 3.10
CA PRO A 224 -5.30 3.90 2.62
C PRO A 224 -6.00 2.54 2.49
N VAL A 225 -7.16 2.39 3.13
CA VAL A 225 -7.99 1.18 3.04
C VAL A 225 -8.62 0.98 1.65
N ALA A 226 -8.68 2.02 0.83
CA ALA A 226 -9.02 1.89 -0.58
C ALA A 226 -8.07 0.95 -1.34
N HIS A 227 -6.85 0.76 -0.83
CA HIS A 227 -5.93 -0.26 -1.30
C HIS A 227 -6.25 -1.64 -0.75
N VAL A 228 -6.27 -2.64 -1.63
CA VAL A 228 -6.55 -4.04 -1.26
C VAL A 228 -5.58 -4.59 -0.20
N PHE A 229 -4.32 -4.13 -0.19
CA PHE A 229 -3.31 -4.58 0.77
C PHE A 229 -3.68 -4.21 2.22
N GLU A 230 -4.00 -2.93 2.46
CA GLU A 230 -4.41 -2.47 3.79
C GLU A 230 -5.76 -3.07 4.19
N ARG A 231 -6.71 -3.10 3.26
CA ARG A 231 -8.03 -3.67 3.49
C ARG A 231 -7.95 -5.15 3.88
N MET A 232 -7.17 -5.95 3.17
CA MET A 232 -6.93 -7.35 3.51
C MET A 232 -6.26 -7.49 4.87
N ALA A 233 -5.24 -6.66 5.19
CA ALA A 233 -4.57 -6.70 6.48
C ALA A 233 -5.55 -6.44 7.63
N ILE A 234 -6.47 -5.49 7.49
CA ILE A 234 -7.48 -5.20 8.52
C ILE A 234 -8.49 -6.35 8.64
N TYR A 235 -8.97 -6.94 7.54
CA TYR A 235 -9.81 -8.12 7.61
C TYR A 235 -9.11 -9.30 8.27
N PHE A 236 -7.81 -9.48 7.99
CA PHE A 236 -6.99 -10.48 8.68
C PHE A 236 -6.98 -10.23 10.20
N ILE A 237 -6.73 -9.01 10.65
CA ILE A 237 -6.71 -8.65 12.08
C ILE A 237 -8.09 -8.86 12.73
N ILE A 238 -9.17 -8.46 12.08
CA ILE A 238 -10.54 -8.71 12.54
C ILE A 238 -10.80 -10.23 12.65
N SER A 239 -10.37 -11.02 11.66
CA SER A 239 -10.54 -12.47 11.66
C SER A 239 -9.84 -13.18 12.83
N THR A 240 -8.78 -12.57 13.35
CA THR A 240 -8.03 -13.05 14.53
C THR A 240 -8.55 -12.47 15.85
N SER A 241 -9.65 -11.70 15.82
CA SER A 241 -10.25 -11.07 17.00
C SER A 241 -9.32 -10.08 17.72
N CYS A 242 -8.47 -9.36 16.95
CA CYS A 242 -7.51 -8.38 17.44
C CYS A 242 -7.98 -6.95 17.17
N SER A 243 -7.40 -5.98 17.88
CA SER A 243 -7.78 -4.57 17.77
C SER A 243 -7.10 -3.89 16.58
N VAL A 244 -7.82 -2.95 15.94
CA VAL A 244 -7.32 -2.09 14.87
C VAL A 244 -7.38 -0.64 15.31
N TYR A 245 -6.29 0.09 15.12
CA TYR A 245 -6.16 1.52 15.41
C TYR A 245 -5.95 2.27 14.10
N PHE A 246 -6.83 3.19 13.77
CA PHE A 246 -6.75 4.02 12.56
C PHE A 246 -6.12 5.38 12.90
N ALA A 247 -4.95 5.65 12.33
CA ALA A 247 -4.29 6.95 12.47
C ALA A 247 -5.03 8.02 11.67
N ASP A 248 -5.09 9.23 12.22
CA ASP A 248 -5.71 10.42 11.59
C ASP A 248 -4.92 10.91 10.35
N ASP A 249 -3.59 10.96 10.46
CA ASP A 249 -2.67 11.38 9.40
C ASP A 249 -1.42 10.46 9.41
N PRO A 250 -0.99 9.94 8.26
CA PRO A 250 0.27 9.21 8.16
C PRO A 250 1.50 9.98 8.67
N LYS A 251 1.45 11.32 8.73
CA LYS A 251 2.51 12.14 9.34
C LYS A 251 2.62 11.95 10.84
N ASN A 252 1.52 11.58 11.50
CA ASN A 252 1.44 11.36 12.94
C ASN A 252 1.84 9.94 13.37
N VAL A 253 2.32 9.10 12.45
CA VAL A 253 2.66 7.69 12.74
C VAL A 253 3.58 7.54 13.95
N GLY A 254 4.55 8.44 14.15
CA GLY A 254 5.46 8.39 15.30
C GLY A 254 4.76 8.63 16.63
N VAL A 255 3.75 9.49 16.67
CA VAL A 255 2.91 9.73 17.87
C VAL A 255 2.02 8.51 18.11
N CYS A 256 1.32 8.05 17.09
CA CYS A 256 0.45 6.88 17.17
C CYS A 256 1.18 5.61 17.63
N LEU A 257 2.42 5.40 17.19
CA LEU A 257 3.26 4.27 17.64
C LEU A 257 3.46 4.29 19.18
N ASN A 258 3.70 5.47 19.76
CA ASN A 258 3.91 5.62 21.19
C ASN A 258 2.61 5.60 22.00
N GLU A 259 1.48 5.94 21.40
CA GLU A 259 0.17 5.89 22.07
C GLU A 259 -0.43 4.48 22.04
N VAL A 260 -0.30 3.78 20.90
CA VAL A 260 -0.96 2.48 20.64
C VAL A 260 -0.10 1.30 21.08
N HIS A 261 1.23 1.42 21.00
CA HIS A 261 2.16 0.29 21.14
C HIS A 261 1.76 -0.92 20.28
N PRO A 262 1.68 -0.77 18.94
CA PRO A 262 1.21 -1.83 18.07
C PRO A 262 2.19 -3.01 18.03
N THR A 263 1.65 -4.22 17.82
CA THR A 263 2.46 -5.44 17.66
C THR A 263 2.75 -5.76 16.20
N ILE A 264 1.88 -5.32 15.29
CA ILE A 264 1.98 -5.53 13.86
C ILE A 264 1.48 -4.30 13.08
N MET A 265 2.11 -4.02 11.94
CA MET A 265 1.71 -2.96 11.01
C MET A 265 1.96 -3.37 9.55
N SER A 266 1.18 -2.79 8.65
CA SER A 266 1.52 -2.69 7.23
C SER A 266 2.21 -1.36 6.95
N MET A 267 3.25 -1.37 6.11
CA MET A 267 3.96 -0.16 5.69
C MET A 267 4.37 -0.25 4.21
N VAL A 268 4.62 0.90 3.62
CA VAL A 268 5.32 0.99 2.34
C VAL A 268 6.81 1.27 2.57
N PRO A 269 7.72 0.87 1.67
CA PRO A 269 9.17 1.06 1.80
C PRO A 269 9.57 2.49 2.17
N ARG A 270 8.90 3.48 1.60
CA ARG A 270 9.20 4.91 1.82
C ARG A 270 9.07 5.33 3.29
N ILE A 271 8.11 4.79 4.03
CA ILE A 271 7.96 5.06 5.46
C ILE A 271 9.17 4.49 6.24
N LEU A 272 9.55 3.26 5.95
CA LEU A 272 10.69 2.60 6.59
C LEU A 272 12.02 3.28 6.25
N GLU A 273 12.18 3.78 5.02
CA GLU A 273 13.34 4.56 4.60
C GLU A 273 13.45 5.88 5.36
N ARG A 274 12.35 6.59 5.57
CA ARG A 274 12.31 7.81 6.39
C ARG A 274 12.68 7.53 7.85
N VAL A 275 12.18 6.42 8.41
CA VAL A 275 12.57 5.98 9.77
C VAL A 275 14.08 5.71 9.81
N TYR A 276 14.61 4.96 8.85
CA TYR A 276 16.03 4.69 8.72
C TYR A 276 16.87 5.97 8.63
N GLU A 277 16.49 6.92 7.77
CA GLU A 277 17.19 8.20 7.61
C GLU A 277 17.19 9.02 8.90
N LYS A 278 16.05 9.10 9.59
CA LYS A 278 15.93 9.77 10.89
C LYS A 278 16.88 9.17 11.93
N LEU A 279 16.92 7.84 12.03
CA LEU A 279 17.82 7.14 12.95
C LEU A 279 19.30 7.32 12.57
N MET A 280 19.65 7.28 11.29
CA MET A 280 21.01 7.50 10.81
C MET A 280 21.53 8.91 11.08
N ASN A 281 20.64 9.91 11.14
CA ASN A 281 20.97 11.30 11.44
C ASN A 281 21.02 11.60 12.95
N ALA A 282 20.56 10.71 13.81
CA ALA A 282 20.55 10.88 15.27
C ALA A 282 21.94 11.28 15.88
N PRO A 283 23.10 10.79 15.37
CA PRO A 283 24.40 11.24 15.89
C PRO A 283 24.71 12.72 15.74
N ALA A 284 24.00 13.43 14.85
CA ALA A 284 24.17 14.87 14.69
C ALA A 284 23.60 15.67 15.88
N GLN A 285 22.66 15.07 16.61
CA GLN A 285 21.94 15.71 17.73
C GLN A 285 22.59 15.47 19.09
N VAL A 286 23.65 14.66 19.17
CA VAL A 286 24.34 14.30 20.42
C VAL A 286 25.85 14.58 20.33
N HIS A 287 26.52 14.77 21.50
CA HIS A 287 27.92 15.14 21.59
C HIS A 287 28.74 14.13 22.42
N GLY A 288 30.06 14.24 22.35
CA GLY A 288 30.99 13.48 23.18
C GLY A 288 30.95 11.95 22.94
N LEU A 289 31.15 11.19 24.01
CA LEU A 289 31.20 9.72 23.98
C LEU A 289 29.88 9.09 23.50
N ARG A 290 28.75 9.71 23.79
CA ARG A 290 27.43 9.24 23.33
C ARG A 290 27.34 9.28 21.80
N ARG A 291 27.87 10.31 21.15
CA ARG A 291 27.94 10.42 19.68
C ARG A 291 28.79 9.30 19.09
N LEU A 292 29.92 9.00 19.73
CA LEU A 292 30.84 7.96 19.25
C LEU A 292 30.19 6.57 19.36
N LEU A 293 29.62 6.24 20.53
CA LEU A 293 28.87 4.99 20.74
C LEU A 293 27.76 4.82 19.69
N LEU A 294 26.94 5.87 19.51
CA LEU A 294 25.83 5.85 18.55
C LEU A 294 26.33 5.62 17.11
N LYS A 295 27.44 6.27 16.70
CA LYS A 295 28.05 6.03 15.37
C LYS A 295 28.51 4.59 15.19
N PHE A 296 29.14 3.98 16.20
CA PHE A 296 29.58 2.58 16.14
C PHE A 296 28.39 1.61 16.08
N ALA A 297 27.36 1.82 16.92
CA ALA A 297 26.15 1.02 16.93
C ALA A 297 25.42 1.08 15.57
N LEU A 298 25.24 2.28 15.00
CA LEU A 298 24.62 2.46 13.68
C LEU A 298 25.45 1.83 12.56
N ARG A 299 26.79 1.94 12.63
CA ARG A 299 27.67 1.25 11.68
C ARG A 299 27.52 -0.26 11.78
N TYR A 300 27.48 -0.81 12.98
CA TYR A 300 27.26 -2.24 13.20
C TYR A 300 25.91 -2.68 12.63
N ALA A 301 24.82 -2.00 12.95
CA ALA A 301 23.48 -2.30 12.43
C ALA A 301 23.40 -2.28 10.89
N ASN A 302 24.19 -1.42 10.24
CA ASN A 302 24.24 -1.36 8.77
C ASN A 302 25.09 -2.45 8.11
N THR A 303 26.09 -3.00 8.80
CA THR A 303 27.10 -3.88 8.19
C THR A 303 26.99 -5.33 8.64
N HIS A 304 26.48 -5.57 9.84
CA HIS A 304 26.34 -6.93 10.36
C HIS A 304 25.32 -7.73 9.57
N ASN A 305 25.65 -8.98 9.24
CA ASN A 305 24.70 -9.91 8.63
C ASN A 305 23.91 -10.63 9.74
N PRO A 306 22.58 -10.41 9.88
CA PRO A 306 21.76 -11.02 10.93
C PRO A 306 21.75 -12.55 10.93
N SER A 307 22.04 -13.18 9.79
CA SER A 307 22.14 -14.66 9.68
C SER A 307 23.42 -15.23 10.29
N LYS A 308 24.40 -14.38 10.65
CA LYS A 308 25.62 -14.80 11.33
C LYS A 308 25.48 -14.62 12.83
N LYS A 309 26.27 -15.41 13.62
CA LYS A 309 26.34 -15.22 15.07
C LYS A 309 26.58 -13.75 15.42
N HIS A 310 25.78 -13.23 16.33
CA HIS A 310 25.95 -11.88 16.85
C HIS A 310 27.32 -11.71 17.53
N SER A 311 27.94 -10.56 17.35
CA SER A 311 29.15 -10.20 18.08
C SER A 311 28.81 -9.97 19.55
N HIS A 312 29.79 -10.15 20.44
CA HIS A 312 29.66 -9.82 21.87
C HIS A 312 29.26 -8.36 22.14
N LEU A 313 29.39 -7.48 21.15
CA LEU A 313 28.99 -6.08 21.24
C LEU A 313 27.48 -5.87 20.97
N GLN A 314 26.80 -6.81 20.35
CA GLN A 314 25.38 -6.69 20.02
C GLN A 314 24.51 -6.44 21.27
N PRO A 315 24.65 -7.19 22.41
CA PRO A 315 23.85 -6.92 23.60
C PRO A 315 24.13 -5.54 24.21
N ILE A 316 25.38 -5.04 24.06
CA ILE A 316 25.74 -3.70 24.55
C ILE A 316 25.06 -2.63 23.70
N TYR A 317 25.13 -2.75 22.36
CA TYR A 317 24.44 -1.82 21.46
C TYR A 317 22.93 -1.90 21.62
N ASP A 318 22.39 -3.09 21.82
CA ASP A 318 20.95 -3.28 22.05
C ASP A 318 20.50 -2.52 23.30
N ARG A 319 21.15 -2.77 24.45
CA ARG A 319 20.77 -2.14 25.72
C ARG A 319 20.97 -0.62 25.74
N LEU A 320 22.04 -0.10 25.12
CA LEU A 320 22.40 1.32 25.21
C LEU A 320 21.84 2.18 24.09
N VAL A 321 21.50 1.58 22.94
CA VAL A 321 21.13 2.30 21.72
C VAL A 321 19.81 1.80 21.14
N TYR A 322 19.73 0.51 20.77
CA TYR A 322 18.59 0.02 19.98
C TYR A 322 17.29 -0.08 20.79
N ALA A 323 17.39 -0.38 22.09
CA ALA A 323 16.22 -0.36 22.98
C ALA A 323 15.50 1.01 22.94
N ARG A 324 16.27 2.12 22.96
CA ARG A 324 15.73 3.48 22.85
C ARG A 324 15.10 3.78 21.49
N PHE A 325 15.64 3.17 20.42
CA PHE A 325 15.03 3.29 19.10
C PHE A 325 13.68 2.58 19.07
N ARG A 326 13.60 1.37 19.66
CA ARG A 326 12.35 0.62 19.77
C ARG A 326 11.34 1.31 20.68
N GLU A 327 11.77 1.94 21.79
CA GLU A 327 10.92 2.77 22.63
C GLU A 327 10.21 3.86 21.81
N ASN A 328 10.95 4.58 20.96
CA ASN A 328 10.38 5.59 20.05
C ASN A 328 9.50 5.02 18.92
N LEU A 329 9.48 3.72 18.76
CA LEU A 329 8.64 2.98 17.81
C LEU A 329 7.53 2.20 18.55
N GLY A 330 7.22 2.57 19.79
CA GLY A 330 6.16 1.97 20.60
C GLY A 330 6.57 0.69 21.32
N ASN A 331 7.84 0.27 21.28
CA ASN A 331 8.48 -0.85 21.99
C ASN A 331 7.85 -2.26 21.79
N SER A 332 6.63 -2.34 21.26
CA SER A 332 5.88 -3.59 21.07
C SER A 332 5.82 -4.06 19.63
N LEU A 333 6.38 -3.28 18.69
CA LEU A 333 6.30 -3.58 17.26
C LEU A 333 7.21 -4.75 16.87
N GLU A 334 6.61 -5.91 16.69
CA GLU A 334 7.31 -7.16 16.39
C GLU A 334 7.38 -7.43 14.89
N GLN A 335 6.35 -7.02 14.14
CA GLN A 335 6.17 -7.38 12.76
C GLN A 335 5.75 -6.16 11.92
N VAL A 336 6.52 -5.89 10.87
CA VAL A 336 6.16 -4.90 9.84
C VAL A 336 6.07 -5.61 8.50
N ILE A 337 4.88 -5.62 7.92
CA ILE A 337 4.66 -6.17 6.58
C ILE A 337 4.84 -5.04 5.58
N CYS A 338 5.82 -5.16 4.69
CA CYS A 338 6.17 -4.13 3.73
C CYS A 338 5.78 -4.58 2.31
N GLY A 339 4.94 -3.80 1.64
CA GLY A 339 4.45 -4.13 0.30
C GLY A 339 4.43 -2.94 -0.65
N SER A 340 3.82 -3.13 -1.82
CA SER A 340 3.63 -2.18 -2.93
C SER A 340 4.87 -1.84 -3.76
N SER A 341 6.08 -1.94 -3.25
CA SER A 341 7.35 -1.80 -3.97
C SER A 341 8.48 -2.49 -3.21
N ALA A 342 9.65 -2.64 -3.86
CA ALA A 342 10.80 -3.32 -3.25
C ALA A 342 11.36 -2.53 -2.06
N LEU A 343 11.65 -3.23 -0.97
CA LEU A 343 12.31 -2.67 0.20
C LEU A 343 13.83 -2.72 0.02
N ASN A 344 14.51 -1.60 0.25
CA ASN A 344 15.97 -1.55 0.17
C ASN A 344 16.61 -2.58 1.14
N PRO A 345 17.37 -3.58 0.66
CA PRO A 345 17.92 -4.63 1.51
C PRO A 345 18.85 -4.11 2.63
N ARG A 346 19.43 -2.91 2.45
CA ARG A 346 20.23 -2.26 3.49
C ARG A 346 19.35 -1.74 4.62
N VAL A 347 18.21 -1.15 4.28
CA VAL A 347 17.22 -0.67 5.26
C VAL A 347 16.64 -1.85 6.02
N GLN A 348 16.22 -2.90 5.32
CA GLN A 348 15.70 -4.13 5.92
C GLN A 348 16.69 -4.75 6.90
N ARG A 349 17.95 -4.90 6.51
CA ARG A 349 19.03 -5.41 7.38
C ARG A 349 19.25 -4.56 8.62
N PHE A 350 19.28 -3.25 8.44
CA PHE A 350 19.43 -2.31 9.54
C PHE A 350 18.28 -2.45 10.54
N LEU A 351 17.04 -2.47 10.06
CA LEU A 351 15.84 -2.61 10.91
C LEU A 351 15.89 -3.92 11.69
N GLN A 352 16.23 -5.03 11.05
CA GLN A 352 16.35 -6.31 11.74
C GLN A 352 17.45 -6.31 12.80
N ASN A 353 18.60 -5.67 12.55
CA ASN A 353 19.69 -5.57 13.52
C ASN A 353 19.35 -4.70 14.74
N ILE A 354 18.39 -3.77 14.63
CA ILE A 354 17.89 -3.00 15.76
C ILE A 354 16.67 -3.66 16.44
N GLY A 355 16.28 -4.86 16.00
CA GLY A 355 15.18 -5.63 16.58
C GLY A 355 13.80 -5.32 16.01
N LEU A 356 13.71 -4.64 14.85
CA LEU A 356 12.47 -4.41 14.11
C LEU A 356 12.40 -5.31 12.88
N ASN A 357 11.52 -6.31 12.90
CA ASN A 357 11.39 -7.26 11.82
C ASN A 357 10.49 -6.71 10.70
N ALA A 358 11.11 -6.27 9.59
CA ALA A 358 10.43 -5.86 8.38
C ALA A 358 10.48 -7.00 7.35
N TYR A 359 9.29 -7.50 6.95
CA TYR A 359 9.12 -8.56 5.97
C TYR A 359 8.58 -7.98 4.69
N GLU A 360 9.18 -8.34 3.57
CA GLU A 360 8.73 -7.93 2.26
C GLU A 360 7.64 -8.86 1.77
N GLY A 361 6.58 -8.29 1.16
CA GLY A 361 5.50 -9.00 0.50
C GLY A 361 5.34 -8.54 -0.95
N TYR A 362 5.01 -9.47 -1.82
CA TYR A 362 4.76 -9.25 -3.24
C TYR A 362 3.36 -9.70 -3.61
N GLY A 363 2.75 -8.89 -4.45
CA GLY A 363 1.49 -9.23 -5.08
C GLY A 363 0.88 -8.06 -5.84
N LEU A 364 -0.37 -8.22 -6.26
CA LEU A 364 -1.10 -7.27 -7.08
C LEU A 364 -2.59 -7.35 -6.76
N THR A 365 -3.35 -6.34 -7.14
CA THR A 365 -4.79 -6.26 -6.86
C THR A 365 -5.54 -7.48 -7.41
N GLU A 366 -5.14 -7.96 -8.58
CA GLU A 366 -5.69 -9.14 -9.25
C GLU A 366 -5.50 -10.45 -8.47
N CYS A 367 -4.67 -10.42 -7.42
CA CYS A 367 -4.40 -11.57 -6.54
C CYS A 367 -4.89 -11.37 -5.10
N ALA A 368 -5.60 -10.32 -4.79
CA ALA A 368 -6.33 -9.96 -3.56
C ALA A 368 -5.56 -9.97 -2.21
N PRO A 369 -4.32 -9.57 -2.00
CA PRO A 369 -3.32 -9.13 -2.94
C PRO A 369 -2.04 -9.98 -3.00
N VAL A 370 -1.78 -10.95 -2.08
CA VAL A 370 -0.44 -11.49 -1.78
C VAL A 370 -0.14 -12.78 -2.54
N LEU A 371 1.02 -12.83 -3.20
CA LEU A 371 1.55 -14.03 -3.88
C LEU A 371 2.77 -14.63 -3.17
N ALA A 372 3.63 -13.78 -2.60
CA ALA A 372 4.81 -14.20 -1.86
C ALA A 372 5.04 -13.26 -0.68
N ALA A 373 5.54 -13.76 0.44
CA ALA A 373 5.87 -12.94 1.59
C ALA A 373 6.94 -13.57 2.49
N GLY A 374 7.80 -12.75 3.06
CA GLY A 374 8.73 -13.15 4.13
C GLY A 374 8.03 -13.26 5.47
N CYS A 375 8.64 -14.00 6.40
CA CYS A 375 8.19 -14.14 7.78
C CYS A 375 9.38 -14.32 8.73
N ILE A 376 9.14 -14.47 10.02
CA ILE A 376 10.20 -14.62 11.03
C ILE A 376 11.13 -15.81 10.74
N THR A 377 10.61 -16.90 10.19
CA THR A 377 11.37 -18.11 9.86
C THR A 377 11.79 -18.18 8.39
N CYS A 378 11.25 -17.30 7.54
CA CYS A 378 11.44 -17.31 6.09
C CYS A 378 11.70 -15.90 5.54
N ASN A 379 12.78 -15.25 6.00
CA ASN A 379 13.17 -13.92 5.54
C ASN A 379 14.54 -13.95 4.85
N ARG A 380 14.63 -13.31 3.65
CA ARG A 380 15.89 -13.19 2.88
C ARG A 380 15.97 -11.83 2.23
N PHE A 381 17.05 -11.08 2.51
CA PHE A 381 17.25 -9.73 1.98
C PHE A 381 17.30 -9.70 0.45
N GLY A 382 16.52 -8.83 -0.15
CA GLY A 382 16.40 -8.69 -1.60
C GLY A 382 15.53 -9.76 -2.27
N SER A 383 14.81 -10.55 -1.49
CA SER A 383 13.74 -11.44 -1.93
C SER A 383 12.42 -11.02 -1.30
N VAL A 384 11.33 -11.18 -2.02
CA VAL A 384 9.98 -10.95 -1.52
C VAL A 384 9.43 -12.13 -0.70
N GLY A 385 10.27 -13.12 -0.40
CA GLY A 385 9.89 -14.31 0.36
C GLY A 385 9.54 -15.51 -0.52
N PRO A 386 9.19 -16.65 0.10
CA PRO A 386 8.63 -17.81 -0.58
C PRO A 386 7.17 -17.56 -0.98
N ALA A 387 6.58 -18.49 -1.73
CA ALA A 387 5.16 -18.46 -2.05
C ALA A 387 4.32 -18.36 -0.77
N PHE A 388 3.28 -17.51 -0.80
CA PHE A 388 2.34 -17.36 0.31
C PHE A 388 1.59 -18.67 0.56
N PRO A 389 1.21 -19.03 1.79
CA PRO A 389 0.55 -20.31 2.05
C PRO A 389 -0.69 -20.53 1.16
N GLY A 390 -0.70 -21.63 0.42
CA GLY A 390 -1.75 -21.96 -0.55
C GLY A 390 -1.63 -21.28 -1.92
N VAL A 391 -0.51 -20.62 -2.20
CA VAL A 391 -0.14 -20.07 -3.51
C VAL A 391 0.89 -20.96 -4.18
N GLU A 392 0.69 -21.26 -5.46
CA GLU A 392 1.67 -21.89 -6.31
C GLU A 392 2.30 -20.84 -7.23
N LEU A 393 3.63 -20.86 -7.35
CA LEU A 393 4.39 -19.97 -8.22
C LEU A 393 5.26 -20.77 -9.17
N ARG A 394 5.36 -20.29 -10.42
CA ARG A 394 6.35 -20.78 -11.40
C ARG A 394 6.96 -19.63 -12.19
N ILE A 395 8.11 -19.89 -12.78
CA ILE A 395 8.75 -18.96 -13.73
C ILE A 395 8.58 -19.55 -15.14
N ALA A 396 7.95 -18.79 -16.01
CA ALA A 396 7.82 -19.15 -17.42
C ALA A 396 9.15 -18.99 -18.18
N GLU A 397 9.27 -19.53 -19.39
CA GLU A 397 10.49 -19.47 -20.20
C GLU A 397 10.97 -18.03 -20.49
N ASN A 398 10.03 -17.08 -20.62
CA ASN A 398 10.35 -15.65 -20.78
C ASN A 398 10.75 -14.95 -19.48
N GLY A 399 10.83 -15.70 -18.35
CA GLY A 399 11.14 -15.19 -17.03
C GLY A 399 9.94 -14.57 -16.28
N GLU A 400 8.71 -14.71 -16.80
CA GLU A 400 7.48 -14.24 -16.15
C GLU A 400 7.15 -15.04 -14.91
N VAL A 401 6.84 -14.35 -13.83
CA VAL A 401 6.23 -14.96 -12.64
C VAL A 401 4.78 -15.30 -12.96
N GLN A 402 4.40 -16.55 -12.79
CA GLN A 402 3.02 -17.01 -12.96
C GLN A 402 2.51 -17.62 -11.67
N ALA A 403 1.23 -17.42 -11.37
CA ALA A 403 0.62 -17.81 -10.11
C ALA A 403 -0.66 -18.64 -10.28
N LYS A 404 -0.89 -19.52 -9.31
CA LYS A 404 -2.13 -20.28 -9.15
C LYS A 404 -2.55 -20.23 -7.70
N THR A 405 -3.75 -19.72 -7.39
CA THR A 405 -4.19 -19.51 -6.02
C THR A 405 -5.71 -19.28 -5.95
N PRO A 406 -6.37 -19.65 -4.85
CA PRO A 406 -7.76 -19.25 -4.58
C PRO A 406 -7.94 -17.74 -4.40
N GLY A 407 -6.84 -16.98 -4.21
CA GLY A 407 -6.84 -15.53 -4.09
C GLY A 407 -6.95 -14.76 -5.41
N LEU A 408 -6.97 -15.44 -6.56
CA LEU A 408 -7.10 -14.77 -7.86
C LEU A 408 -8.48 -14.14 -8.03
N MET A 409 -8.49 -12.93 -8.60
CA MET A 409 -9.70 -12.21 -8.96
C MET A 409 -10.67 -13.08 -9.77
N LYS A 410 -11.94 -12.75 -9.73
CA LYS A 410 -12.93 -13.36 -10.61
C LYS A 410 -12.72 -12.95 -12.08
N GLY A 411 -12.30 -11.71 -12.31
CA GLY A 411 -11.94 -11.14 -13.60
C GLY A 411 -11.91 -9.63 -13.57
N TYR A 412 -11.65 -9.03 -14.72
CA TYR A 412 -11.86 -7.59 -14.91
C TYR A 412 -13.32 -7.31 -15.24
N HIS A 413 -13.93 -6.39 -14.51
CA HIS A 413 -15.33 -5.99 -14.63
C HIS A 413 -15.62 -5.54 -16.07
N ASN A 414 -16.68 -6.09 -16.68
CA ASN A 414 -17.10 -5.83 -18.07
C ASN A 414 -16.01 -6.07 -19.13
N ARG A 415 -14.93 -6.86 -18.84
CA ARG A 415 -13.79 -7.07 -19.76
C ARG A 415 -13.38 -8.53 -19.86
N PRO A 416 -14.22 -9.38 -20.47
CA PRO A 416 -13.97 -10.84 -20.51
C PRO A 416 -12.74 -11.21 -21.35
N GLU A 417 -12.47 -10.51 -22.47
CA GLU A 417 -11.31 -10.78 -23.32
C GLU A 417 -9.99 -10.45 -22.61
N GLU A 418 -9.95 -9.31 -21.92
CA GLU A 418 -8.79 -8.90 -21.15
C GLU A 418 -8.55 -9.86 -19.97
N THR A 419 -9.62 -10.32 -19.34
CA THR A 419 -9.56 -11.35 -18.28
C THR A 419 -8.96 -12.63 -18.84
N ALA A 420 -9.47 -13.14 -19.97
CA ALA A 420 -8.95 -14.36 -20.59
C ALA A 420 -7.45 -14.23 -20.95
N SER A 421 -7.02 -13.05 -21.44
CA SER A 421 -5.63 -12.80 -21.81
C SER A 421 -4.64 -12.86 -20.63
N CYS A 422 -5.13 -12.70 -19.39
CA CYS A 422 -4.31 -12.79 -18.19
C CYS A 422 -3.99 -14.23 -17.78
N PHE A 423 -4.57 -15.22 -18.42
CA PHE A 423 -4.34 -16.63 -18.10
C PHE A 423 -3.61 -17.35 -19.22
N THR A 424 -2.82 -18.34 -18.86
CA THR A 424 -2.25 -19.29 -19.81
C THR A 424 -3.28 -20.37 -20.16
N GLN A 425 -3.04 -21.16 -21.21
CA GLN A 425 -3.94 -22.27 -21.60
C GLN A 425 -4.09 -23.33 -20.49
N ASP A 426 -3.06 -23.52 -19.66
CA ASP A 426 -3.06 -24.45 -18.52
C ASP A 426 -3.53 -23.78 -17.20
N GLY A 427 -4.13 -22.58 -17.28
CA GLY A 427 -4.83 -21.90 -16.19
C GLY A 427 -3.95 -21.17 -15.17
N TRP A 428 -2.71 -20.82 -15.51
CA TRP A 428 -1.86 -19.97 -14.68
C TRP A 428 -2.11 -18.49 -14.96
N PHE A 429 -2.20 -17.71 -13.91
CA PHE A 429 -2.30 -16.26 -14.01
C PHE A 429 -0.94 -15.65 -14.36
N ARG A 430 -0.92 -14.79 -15.36
CA ARG A 430 0.24 -14.03 -15.83
C ARG A 430 0.35 -12.73 -15.04
N THR A 431 1.36 -12.61 -14.18
CA THR A 431 1.51 -11.40 -13.35
C THR A 431 2.03 -10.20 -14.14
N GLY A 432 2.67 -10.43 -15.29
CA GLY A 432 3.39 -9.40 -16.02
C GLY A 432 4.70 -8.97 -15.35
N ASP A 433 5.05 -9.54 -14.21
CA ASP A 433 6.30 -9.29 -13.49
C ASP A 433 7.34 -10.38 -13.83
N ARG A 434 8.61 -10.01 -13.89
CA ARG A 434 9.72 -10.95 -14.07
C ARG A 434 10.37 -11.27 -12.73
N GLY A 435 10.78 -12.52 -12.59
CA GLY A 435 11.44 -12.97 -11.38
C GLY A 435 12.23 -14.25 -11.56
N ARG A 436 12.80 -14.71 -10.48
CA ARG A 436 13.46 -16.01 -10.34
C ARG A 436 13.13 -16.60 -8.97
N ILE A 437 12.94 -17.89 -8.93
CA ILE A 437 12.79 -18.66 -7.70
C ILE A 437 14.10 -19.44 -7.51
N ASP A 438 14.72 -19.31 -6.34
CA ASP A 438 15.93 -20.08 -6.03
C ASP A 438 15.61 -21.50 -5.53
N THR A 439 16.66 -22.28 -5.25
CA THR A 439 16.54 -23.68 -4.79
C THR A 439 15.82 -23.83 -3.44
N ASP A 440 15.78 -22.77 -2.64
CA ASP A 440 15.08 -22.76 -1.34
C ASP A 440 13.65 -22.20 -1.46
N GLY A 441 13.18 -21.89 -2.69
CA GLY A 441 11.83 -21.42 -2.97
C GLY A 441 11.63 -19.91 -2.82
N PHE A 442 12.68 -19.12 -2.63
CA PHE A 442 12.57 -17.67 -2.48
C PHE A 442 12.43 -16.95 -3.82
N LEU A 443 11.38 -16.16 -3.97
CA LEU A 443 11.14 -15.34 -5.15
C LEU A 443 11.93 -14.02 -5.07
N THR A 444 12.69 -13.72 -6.12
CA THR A 444 13.31 -12.42 -6.35
C THR A 444 12.73 -11.80 -7.62
N LEU A 445 12.17 -10.60 -7.52
CA LEU A 445 11.66 -9.85 -8.67
C LEU A 445 12.81 -9.16 -9.40
N THR A 446 12.72 -9.10 -10.74
CA THR A 446 13.75 -8.51 -11.60
C THR A 446 13.22 -7.42 -12.52
N GLY A 447 11.91 -7.11 -12.46
CA GLY A 447 11.27 -6.03 -13.20
C GLY A 447 9.89 -6.41 -13.73
N ARG A 448 9.33 -5.55 -14.59
CA ARG A 448 8.05 -5.80 -15.27
C ARG A 448 8.24 -6.06 -16.76
N ILE A 449 7.50 -7.01 -17.31
CA ILE A 449 7.59 -7.36 -18.73
C ILE A 449 7.17 -6.18 -19.61
N LYS A 450 6.05 -5.53 -19.29
CA LYS A 450 5.51 -4.40 -20.05
C LYS A 450 6.29 -3.08 -19.86
N GLU A 451 7.10 -2.98 -18.81
CA GLU A 451 7.94 -1.81 -18.56
C GLU A 451 9.37 -1.97 -19.09
N MET A 452 9.65 -3.06 -19.79
CA MET A 452 10.94 -3.25 -20.46
C MET A 452 10.99 -2.43 -21.74
N PHE A 453 11.93 -1.52 -21.81
CA PHE A 453 12.20 -0.75 -23.02
C PHE A 453 13.03 -1.54 -24.02
N LYS A 454 12.65 -1.51 -25.28
CA LYS A 454 13.48 -1.98 -26.38
C LYS A 454 14.26 -0.78 -26.90
N THR A 455 15.59 -0.79 -26.77
CA THR A 455 16.44 0.25 -27.33
C THR A 455 16.43 0.18 -28.87
N SER A 456 16.84 1.25 -29.54
CA SER A 456 16.98 1.26 -31.02
C SER A 456 17.98 0.22 -31.54
N THR A 457 18.84 -0.31 -30.67
CA THR A 457 19.79 -1.42 -30.99
C THR A 457 19.19 -2.80 -30.75
N GLY A 458 17.89 -2.89 -30.41
CA GLY A 458 17.17 -4.15 -30.20
C GLY A 458 17.39 -4.80 -28.84
N LYS A 459 18.11 -4.16 -27.92
CA LYS A 459 18.37 -4.68 -26.56
C LYS A 459 17.28 -4.24 -25.59
N TYR A 460 16.94 -5.12 -24.65
CA TYR A 460 15.95 -4.81 -23.62
C TYR A 460 16.62 -4.23 -22.36
N VAL A 461 16.01 -3.18 -21.81
CA VAL A 461 16.39 -2.50 -20.56
C VAL A 461 15.21 -2.56 -19.60
N SER A 462 15.44 -3.04 -18.38
CA SER A 462 14.47 -3.00 -17.29
C SER A 462 14.70 -1.74 -16.45
N PRO A 463 13.83 -0.72 -16.50
CA PRO A 463 14.07 0.55 -15.82
C PRO A 463 14.02 0.45 -14.30
N ALA A 464 13.03 -0.25 -13.75
CA ALA A 464 12.74 -0.25 -12.31
C ALA A 464 13.93 -0.66 -11.42
N PRO A 465 14.70 -1.74 -11.70
CA PRO A 465 15.89 -2.08 -10.90
C PRO A 465 17.00 -1.02 -10.96
N ILE A 466 17.12 -0.32 -12.10
CA ILE A 466 18.12 0.75 -12.28
C ILE A 466 17.70 1.98 -11.48
N GLU A 467 16.43 2.37 -11.56
CA GLU A 467 15.84 3.49 -10.83
C GLU A 467 15.94 3.28 -9.33
N GLU A 468 15.58 2.09 -8.86
CA GLU A 468 15.75 1.71 -7.45
C GLU A 468 17.22 1.82 -7.01
N ALA A 469 18.15 1.30 -7.81
CA ALA A 469 19.57 1.38 -7.50
C ALA A 469 20.10 2.82 -7.46
N LEU A 470 19.57 3.72 -8.31
CA LEU A 470 19.89 5.16 -8.29
C LEU A 470 19.33 5.83 -7.03
N CYS A 471 18.06 5.58 -6.69
CA CYS A 471 17.38 6.14 -5.51
C CYS A 471 17.92 5.62 -4.17
N ARG A 472 18.81 4.62 -4.15
CA ARG A 472 19.57 4.25 -2.93
C ARG A 472 20.51 5.37 -2.42
N HIS A 473 20.72 6.42 -3.21
CA HIS A 473 21.47 7.59 -2.77
C HIS A 473 20.52 8.62 -2.11
N PRO A 474 20.78 9.06 -0.86
CA PRO A 474 19.83 9.93 -0.12
C PRO A 474 19.45 11.24 -0.83
N LEU A 475 20.32 11.77 -1.70
CA LEU A 475 20.03 13.00 -2.46
C LEU A 475 19.03 12.80 -3.61
N LEU A 476 18.60 11.58 -3.92
CA LEU A 476 17.65 11.28 -4.99
C LEU A 476 16.33 10.79 -4.40
N GLU A 477 15.25 11.49 -4.72
CA GLU A 477 13.90 11.12 -4.30
C GLU A 477 13.25 10.16 -5.29
N TYR A 478 13.35 10.50 -6.59
CA TYR A 478 12.92 9.65 -7.69
C TYR A 478 14.00 9.61 -8.77
N ALA A 479 13.99 8.53 -9.54
CA ALA A 479 14.77 8.39 -10.77
C ALA A 479 13.85 7.78 -11.83
N VAL A 480 13.92 8.29 -13.06
CA VAL A 480 13.16 7.77 -14.20
C VAL A 480 14.13 7.50 -15.34
N VAL A 481 14.22 6.23 -15.73
CA VAL A 481 15.07 5.79 -16.84
C VAL A 481 14.29 5.88 -18.13
N ILE A 482 14.86 6.56 -19.12
CA ILE A 482 14.34 6.70 -20.47
C ILE A 482 15.26 5.93 -21.42
N ALA A 483 14.72 4.96 -22.16
CA ALA A 483 15.50 4.12 -23.08
C ALA A 483 14.70 3.63 -24.31
N GLU A 484 13.38 3.79 -24.31
CA GLU A 484 12.51 3.25 -25.35
C GLU A 484 12.83 3.88 -26.72
N ASN A 485 13.14 3.02 -27.72
CA ASN A 485 13.53 3.43 -29.07
C ASN A 485 14.74 4.40 -29.11
N ARG A 486 15.54 4.47 -28.04
CA ARG A 486 16.71 5.35 -27.94
C ARG A 486 18.01 4.56 -28.09
N LYS A 487 19.08 5.26 -28.48
CA LYS A 487 20.42 4.63 -28.68
C LYS A 487 21.06 4.14 -27.38
N PHE A 488 20.72 4.75 -26.26
CA PHE A 488 21.24 4.43 -24.92
C PHE A 488 20.26 4.88 -23.83
N PRO A 489 20.31 4.29 -22.63
CA PRO A 489 19.53 4.76 -21.50
C PRO A 489 20.04 6.11 -20.96
N MET A 490 19.12 7.03 -20.69
CA MET A 490 19.36 8.21 -19.86
C MET A 490 18.48 8.18 -18.60
N ALA A 491 18.79 9.03 -17.61
CA ALA A 491 17.99 9.16 -16.40
C ALA A 491 17.60 10.60 -16.09
N LEU A 492 16.33 10.81 -15.75
CA LEU A 492 15.86 11.98 -15.03
C LEU A 492 15.97 11.67 -13.53
N LEU A 493 16.67 12.53 -12.79
CA LEU A 493 16.98 12.35 -11.37
C LEU A 493 16.34 13.49 -10.59
N PHE A 494 15.42 13.19 -9.70
CA PHE A 494 14.71 14.18 -8.90
C PHE A 494 15.36 14.33 -7.53
N LEU A 495 15.73 15.56 -7.17
CA LEU A 495 16.48 15.88 -5.97
C LEU A 495 15.59 15.70 -4.72
N ASN A 496 16.12 15.04 -3.70
CA ASN A 496 15.53 15.04 -2.37
C ASN A 496 15.92 16.33 -1.63
N HIS A 497 14.96 17.26 -1.54
CA HIS A 497 15.19 18.59 -0.96
C HIS A 497 15.63 18.53 0.50
N ALA A 498 14.98 17.72 1.33
CA ALA A 498 15.30 17.59 2.76
C ALA A 498 16.73 17.07 2.97
N ALA A 499 17.14 16.09 2.16
CA ALA A 499 18.50 15.58 2.21
C ALA A 499 19.52 16.58 1.66
N ALA A 500 19.17 17.34 0.63
CA ALA A 500 20.05 18.37 0.06
C ALA A 500 20.23 19.55 1.02
N GLU A 501 19.18 20.00 1.70
CA GLU A 501 19.22 21.01 2.75
C GLU A 501 20.15 20.57 3.89
N THR A 502 19.95 19.37 4.41
CA THR A 502 20.80 18.80 5.46
C THR A 502 22.27 18.71 5.02
N TYR A 503 22.49 18.42 3.74
CA TYR A 503 23.84 18.26 3.18
C TYR A 503 24.60 19.57 3.00
N LEU A 504 23.90 20.63 2.57
CA LEU A 504 24.52 21.94 2.29
C LEU A 504 24.85 22.76 3.54
N GLN A 505 24.43 22.33 4.73
CA GLN A 505 24.66 22.91 6.06
C GLN A 505 24.73 24.44 6.15
N LYS A 506 23.71 25.08 6.80
CA LYS A 506 23.76 26.43 7.42
C LYS A 506 23.64 27.68 6.54
N GLN A 507 23.42 27.59 5.26
CA GLN A 507 22.93 28.71 4.46
C GLN A 507 21.45 28.49 4.12
N ALA A 508 20.67 29.56 3.99
CA ALA A 508 19.28 29.45 3.54
C ALA A 508 19.21 28.53 2.31
N TYR A 509 18.47 27.41 2.43
CA TYR A 509 18.38 26.41 1.37
C TYR A 509 17.70 27.02 0.15
N ASP A 510 18.39 27.01 -0.97
CA ASP A 510 17.88 27.41 -2.29
C ASP A 510 18.01 26.20 -3.22
N PRO A 511 16.89 25.64 -3.72
CA PRO A 511 16.92 24.52 -4.67
C PRO A 511 17.78 24.79 -5.90
N ASN A 512 17.77 26.00 -6.43
CA ASN A 512 18.55 26.36 -7.62
C ASN A 512 20.06 26.33 -7.34
N ARG A 513 20.49 26.73 -6.15
CA ARG A 513 21.88 26.58 -5.71
C ARG A 513 22.28 25.12 -5.53
N ALA A 514 21.33 24.27 -5.10
CA ALA A 514 21.59 22.84 -5.00
C ALA A 514 21.87 22.20 -6.37
N LEU A 515 21.14 22.60 -7.44
CA LEU A 515 21.40 22.16 -8.82
C LEU A 515 22.78 22.56 -9.32
N GLN A 516 23.25 23.77 -8.97
CA GLN A 516 24.55 24.31 -9.37
C GLN A 516 25.70 23.78 -8.50
N SER A 517 25.40 23.13 -7.37
CA SER A 517 26.39 22.63 -6.44
C SER A 517 27.25 21.52 -7.07
N ARG A 518 28.52 21.84 -7.31
CA ARG A 518 29.51 20.87 -7.79
C ARG A 518 29.61 19.63 -6.89
N HIS A 519 29.46 19.81 -5.59
CA HIS A 519 29.52 18.71 -4.62
C HIS A 519 28.32 17.75 -4.72
N ILE A 520 27.12 18.27 -4.88
CA ILE A 520 25.90 17.46 -5.10
C ILE A 520 26.05 16.68 -6.40
N ARG A 521 26.38 17.38 -7.51
CA ARG A 521 26.59 16.73 -8.81
C ARG A 521 27.64 15.62 -8.78
N GLN A 522 28.78 15.85 -8.15
CA GLN A 522 29.84 14.82 -8.02
C GLN A 522 29.39 13.60 -7.20
N ARG A 523 28.53 13.77 -6.21
CA ARG A 523 27.99 12.65 -5.45
C ARG A 523 27.00 11.83 -6.26
N ILE A 524 26.10 12.50 -6.97
CA ILE A 524 25.14 11.85 -7.87
C ILE A 524 25.91 11.14 -9.00
N GLU A 525 26.90 11.77 -9.60
CA GLU A 525 27.72 11.13 -10.62
C GLU A 525 28.43 9.87 -10.13
N ARG A 526 28.98 9.90 -8.90
CA ARG A 526 29.55 8.71 -8.26
C ARG A 526 28.53 7.60 -8.06
N GLN A 527 27.30 7.94 -7.72
CA GLN A 527 26.21 6.97 -7.61
C GLN A 527 25.87 6.36 -8.98
N VAL A 528 25.69 7.18 -10.01
CA VAL A 528 25.44 6.70 -11.37
C VAL A 528 26.57 5.77 -11.85
N ARG A 529 27.84 6.14 -11.65
CA ARG A 529 28.98 5.26 -11.96
C ARG A 529 28.92 3.94 -11.20
N ARG A 530 28.59 3.96 -9.91
CA ARG A 530 28.47 2.74 -9.08
C ARG A 530 27.35 1.83 -9.57
N VAL A 531 26.21 2.40 -9.98
CA VAL A 531 25.10 1.63 -10.57
C VAL A 531 25.55 1.05 -11.90
N ASN A 532 26.15 1.84 -12.78
CA ASN A 532 26.65 1.41 -14.09
C ASN A 532 27.67 0.26 -14.03
N GLN A 533 28.47 0.17 -12.96
CA GLN A 533 29.44 -0.93 -12.78
C GLN A 533 28.78 -2.31 -12.66
N LYS A 534 27.48 -2.36 -12.32
CA LYS A 534 26.71 -3.59 -12.13
C LYS A 534 25.79 -3.91 -13.30
N LEU A 535 25.73 -3.03 -14.29
CA LEU A 535 24.82 -3.12 -15.43
C LEU A 535 25.55 -3.63 -16.67
N ASN A 536 24.81 -4.32 -17.55
CA ASN A 536 25.26 -4.64 -18.88
C ASN A 536 25.55 -3.36 -19.67
N GLU A 537 26.39 -3.45 -20.71
CA GLU A 537 26.82 -2.27 -21.45
C GLU A 537 25.67 -1.47 -22.07
N TRP A 538 24.61 -2.16 -22.53
CA TRP A 538 23.42 -1.54 -23.11
C TRP A 538 22.42 -0.99 -22.08
N GLU A 539 22.55 -1.33 -20.79
CA GLU A 539 21.72 -0.84 -19.69
C GLU A 539 22.33 0.38 -18.98
N LYS A 540 23.59 0.68 -19.25
CA LYS A 540 24.32 1.78 -18.59
C LYS A 540 23.72 3.14 -18.89
N ILE A 541 23.47 3.92 -17.85
CA ILE A 541 23.04 5.31 -17.97
C ILE A 541 24.19 6.14 -18.54
N ARG A 542 24.03 6.65 -19.76
CA ARG A 542 25.04 7.43 -20.48
C ARG A 542 24.94 8.92 -20.21
N LYS A 543 23.72 9.43 -20.09
CA LYS A 543 23.43 10.82 -19.77
C LYS A 543 22.41 10.87 -18.62
N TRP A 544 22.43 11.92 -17.83
CA TRP A 544 21.44 12.15 -16.78
C TRP A 544 21.21 13.62 -16.56
N VAL A 545 20.01 13.97 -16.12
CA VAL A 545 19.62 15.33 -15.80
C VAL A 545 19.10 15.35 -14.37
N LEU A 546 19.58 16.32 -13.56
CA LEU A 546 19.11 16.54 -12.20
C LEU A 546 18.00 17.60 -12.22
N LEU A 547 16.88 17.27 -11.61
CA LEU A 547 15.67 18.11 -11.53
C LEU A 547 15.38 18.45 -10.06
N ILE A 548 14.81 19.65 -9.85
CA ILE A 548 14.36 20.11 -8.53
C ILE A 548 12.86 19.92 -8.32
N ASP A 549 12.08 19.89 -9.41
CA ASP A 549 10.64 19.72 -9.33
C ASP A 549 10.32 18.27 -8.95
N THR A 550 9.97 18.05 -7.69
CA THR A 550 9.62 16.70 -7.23
C THR A 550 8.26 16.30 -7.79
N PRO A 551 8.13 15.11 -8.40
CA PRO A 551 6.84 14.56 -8.81
C PRO A 551 5.86 14.48 -7.65
N THR A 552 4.60 14.89 -7.86
CA THR A 552 3.51 14.81 -6.89
C THR A 552 2.25 14.25 -7.55
N THR A 553 1.25 13.94 -6.73
CA THR A 553 -0.09 13.54 -7.21
C THR A 553 -0.82 14.72 -7.84
N GLU A 554 -0.65 15.92 -7.29
CA GLU A 554 -1.26 17.16 -7.79
C GLU A 554 -0.69 17.56 -9.16
N SER A 555 0.59 17.33 -9.40
CA SER A 555 1.21 17.53 -10.72
C SER A 555 0.81 16.48 -11.76
N GLY A 556 0.07 15.44 -11.35
CA GLY A 556 -0.30 14.30 -12.21
C GLY A 556 0.86 13.37 -12.56
N LEU A 557 2.07 13.59 -12.03
CA LEU A 557 3.26 12.77 -12.30
C LEU A 557 3.34 11.50 -11.44
N LEU A 558 2.58 11.47 -10.33
CA LEU A 558 2.41 10.27 -9.50
C LEU A 558 0.98 9.75 -9.56
N THR A 559 0.84 8.45 -9.38
CA THR A 559 -0.45 7.85 -9.07
C THR A 559 -0.86 8.20 -7.63
N PRO A 560 -2.14 8.01 -7.21
CA PRO A 560 -2.56 8.13 -5.81
C PRO A 560 -1.73 7.26 -4.85
N THR A 561 -1.08 6.23 -5.37
CA THR A 561 -0.22 5.30 -4.64
C THR A 561 1.26 5.68 -4.70
N MET A 562 1.57 6.92 -5.06
CA MET A 562 2.92 7.48 -5.14
C MET A 562 3.85 6.78 -6.14
N LYS A 563 3.30 6.10 -7.15
CA LYS A 563 4.07 5.49 -8.26
C LYS A 563 4.20 6.47 -9.42
N ILE A 564 5.38 6.52 -10.04
CA ILE A 564 5.66 7.35 -11.23
C ILE A 564 4.72 6.98 -12.39
N ARG A 565 4.08 7.99 -12.98
CA ARG A 565 3.33 7.89 -14.24
C ARG A 565 4.26 8.21 -15.39
N ARG A 566 4.90 7.16 -15.96
CA ARG A 566 5.95 7.31 -16.98
C ARG A 566 5.52 8.15 -18.18
N HIS A 567 4.30 7.94 -18.68
CA HIS A 567 3.76 8.70 -19.81
C HIS A 567 3.69 10.20 -19.48
N ALA A 568 3.19 10.56 -18.30
CA ALA A 568 3.11 11.96 -17.88
C ALA A 568 4.51 12.58 -17.70
N ILE A 569 5.49 11.82 -17.21
CA ILE A 569 6.90 12.27 -17.15
C ILE A 569 7.46 12.50 -18.56
N ASP A 570 7.22 11.58 -19.49
CA ASP A 570 7.71 11.69 -20.86
C ASP A 570 7.11 12.91 -21.60
N GLU A 571 5.82 13.16 -21.39
CA GLU A 571 5.13 14.34 -21.91
C GLU A 571 5.68 15.64 -21.31
N GLN A 572 5.74 15.73 -19.97
CA GLN A 572 6.15 16.97 -19.29
C GLN A 572 7.60 17.34 -19.56
N TYR A 573 8.48 16.36 -19.67
CA TYR A 573 9.92 16.58 -19.88
C TYR A 573 10.37 16.26 -21.31
N HIS A 574 9.44 16.20 -22.26
CA HIS A 574 9.70 15.81 -23.65
C HIS A 574 10.88 16.59 -24.27
N ASP A 575 10.82 17.90 -24.25
CA ASP A 575 11.85 18.77 -24.85
C ASP A 575 13.21 18.59 -24.19
N LEU A 576 13.24 18.43 -22.86
CA LEU A 576 14.45 18.18 -22.11
C LEU A 576 15.08 16.82 -22.47
N ILE A 577 14.23 15.79 -22.60
CA ILE A 577 14.64 14.46 -23.02
C ILE A 577 15.21 14.52 -24.44
N GLN A 578 14.52 15.12 -25.40
CA GLN A 578 14.98 15.26 -26.77
C GLN A 578 16.34 15.98 -26.84
N LYS A 579 16.46 17.16 -26.20
CA LYS A 579 17.71 17.92 -26.12
C LYS A 579 18.86 17.11 -25.50
N THR A 580 18.57 16.22 -24.55
CA THR A 580 19.60 15.38 -23.94
C THR A 580 20.13 14.31 -24.91
N TYR A 581 19.32 13.85 -25.86
CA TYR A 581 19.74 12.88 -26.89
C TYR A 581 20.40 13.53 -28.11
N GLU A 582 20.25 14.82 -28.27
CA GLU A 582 20.99 15.55 -29.31
C GLU A 582 22.51 15.44 -29.11
N PRO A 583 23.28 15.45 -30.22
CA PRO A 583 24.74 15.27 -30.19
C PRO A 583 25.50 16.26 -29.33
#